data_88d585a7f1f746c3aad28f055eb81ff0
#
_entry.id   88d585a7f1f746c3aad28f055eb81ff0
#
_cell.length_a   1.000
_cell.length_b   1.000
_cell.length_c   1.000
_cell.angle_alpha   90.00
_cell.angle_beta   90.00
_cell.angle_gamma   90.00
#
_symmetry.space_group_name_H-M   'P 1'
#
loop_
_entity.id
_entity.type
_entity.pdbx_description
1 polymer ?
#
loop_
_entity_poly.entity_id
_entity_poly.type
_entity_poly.pdbx_seq_one_letter_code
_entity_poly.pdbx_strand_id
1 'polypeptide(L)'
;MKHFLLLLSLLMTGLYLFTACEEYEETDPEYANWQARNAAYFQQQLSEAKAAIAQAQATHGEAWEEHCPWRVFRNYSPSPNPDVALKSTDSICVKIVERSGNVQVPIATDSVRVNFLGRLMPKLSGEDGTIFSHSGVSNRPEDIFSDALGAPAKFAVTGTVAGFATALQHMPLGDRWLIIIPQELGYKAQAIDKCPAYSTLIYEVQLKSIHPVGTSVE
;
A
#
# COMPACT_ATOMS: atom_id res chain seq x y z
N MET A 1 -8.66 -46.93 42.39
CA MET A 1 -8.78 -45.49 42.72
C MET A 1 -7.50 -44.70 42.40
N LYS A 2 -6.30 -45.17 42.73
CA LYS A 2 -5.04 -44.43 42.46
C LYS A 2 -4.77 -44.17 40.96
N HIS A 3 -5.08 -45.13 40.09
CA HIS A 3 -4.87 -44.95 38.62
C HIS A 3 -5.92 -44.08 37.96
N PHE A 4 -7.12 -43.96 38.52
CA PHE A 4 -8.16 -43.07 38.04
C PHE A 4 -7.87 -41.60 38.37
N LEU A 5 -7.30 -41.34 39.55
CA LEU A 5 -6.84 -40.00 39.94
C LEU A 5 -5.62 -39.52 39.10
N LEU A 6 -4.72 -40.44 38.70
CA LEU A 6 -3.59 -40.15 37.83
C LEU A 6 -4.02 -39.82 36.39
N LEU A 7 -5.02 -40.51 35.86
CA LEU A 7 -5.61 -40.20 34.54
C LEU A 7 -6.38 -38.88 34.53
N LEU A 8 -7.07 -38.54 35.62
CA LEU A 8 -7.78 -37.27 35.74
C LEU A 8 -6.82 -36.08 35.85
N SER A 9 -5.66 -36.26 36.53
CA SER A 9 -4.63 -35.22 36.61
C SER A 9 -3.91 -34.99 35.26
N LEU A 10 -3.72 -36.06 34.47
CA LEU A 10 -3.11 -35.95 33.12
C LEU A 10 -4.07 -35.31 32.13
N LEU A 11 -5.39 -35.48 32.30
CA LEU A 11 -6.40 -34.82 31.45
C LEU A 11 -6.53 -33.31 31.76
N MET A 12 -6.33 -32.93 33.03
CA MET A 12 -6.33 -31.50 33.41
C MET A 12 -5.10 -30.74 32.98
N THR A 13 -3.95 -31.38 32.89
CA THR A 13 -2.70 -30.74 32.40
C THR A 13 -2.66 -30.58 30.88
N GLY A 14 -3.44 -31.39 30.13
CA GLY A 14 -3.54 -31.29 28.67
C GLY A 14 -4.42 -30.14 28.16
N LEU A 15 -5.21 -29.49 29.04
CA LEU A 15 -6.16 -28.43 28.63
C LEU A 15 -5.58 -27.01 28.67
N TYR A 16 -4.34 -26.84 29.13
CA TYR A 16 -3.69 -25.53 29.22
C TYR A 16 -2.69 -25.22 28.10
N LEU A 17 -2.62 -26.03 27.03
CA LEU A 17 -1.62 -25.84 25.97
C LEU A 17 -2.17 -25.24 24.67
N PHE A 18 -3.42 -24.73 24.64
CA PHE A 18 -4.00 -24.14 23.43
C PHE A 18 -4.52 -22.70 23.63
N THR A 19 -3.74 -21.87 24.30
CA THR A 19 -3.99 -20.42 24.28
C THR A 19 -2.66 -19.69 24.17
N ALA A 20 -1.95 -19.94 23.07
CA ALA A 20 -0.92 -19.05 22.59
C ALA A 20 -1.31 -18.66 21.16
N CYS A 21 -2.50 -18.09 20.97
CA CYS A 21 -2.59 -16.96 20.06
C CYS A 21 -1.93 -15.83 20.81
N GLU A 22 -0.79 -15.35 20.38
CA GLU A 22 -0.34 -14.00 20.69
C GLU A 22 -1.45 -13.08 20.18
N GLU A 23 -2.43 -12.83 21.03
CA GLU A 23 -3.28 -11.67 21.00
C GLU A 23 -2.30 -10.52 21.09
N TYR A 24 -2.07 -9.85 19.98
CA TYR A 24 -1.37 -8.57 19.93
C TYR A 24 -2.11 -7.72 20.94
N GLU A 25 -1.54 -7.51 22.12
CA GLU A 25 -2.20 -6.74 23.18
C GLU A 25 -2.56 -5.39 22.58
N GLU A 26 -3.84 -5.11 22.51
CA GLU A 26 -4.43 -3.80 22.19
C GLU A 26 -4.04 -2.76 23.26
N THR A 27 -2.75 -2.66 23.57
CA THR A 27 -2.25 -1.73 24.61
C THR A 27 -2.00 -0.35 24.03
N ASP A 28 -1.85 -0.22 22.71
CA ASP A 28 -1.70 1.08 22.05
C ASP A 28 -3.03 1.51 21.42
N PRO A 29 -3.68 2.57 21.94
CA PRO A 29 -4.92 3.11 21.37
C PRO A 29 -4.81 3.44 19.87
N GLU A 30 -3.60 3.69 19.37
CA GLU A 30 -3.34 3.98 17.95
C GLU A 30 -3.76 2.81 17.05
N TYR A 31 -3.65 1.58 17.53
CA TYR A 31 -3.99 0.39 16.73
C TYR A 31 -5.39 -0.18 17.03
N ALA A 32 -6.16 0.46 17.92
CA ALA A 32 -7.54 0.04 18.19
C ALA A 32 -8.39 0.08 16.92
N ASN A 33 -9.16 -0.99 16.65
CA ASN A 33 -10.00 -1.15 15.46
C ASN A 33 -9.23 -0.92 14.13
N TRP A 34 -7.94 -1.27 14.10
CA TRP A 34 -7.02 -0.95 13.01
C TRP A 34 -7.54 -1.32 11.62
N GLN A 35 -8.00 -2.57 11.43
CA GLN A 35 -8.51 -3.04 10.14
C GLN A 35 -9.71 -2.21 9.67
N ALA A 36 -10.69 -1.97 10.55
CA ALA A 36 -11.88 -1.20 10.19
C ALA A 36 -11.54 0.26 9.85
N ARG A 37 -10.62 0.89 10.60
CA ARG A 37 -10.14 2.26 10.36
C ARG A 37 -9.40 2.36 9.03
N ASN A 38 -8.53 1.39 8.71
CA ASN A 38 -7.83 1.35 7.43
C ASN A 38 -8.78 1.19 6.24
N ALA A 39 -9.78 0.32 6.37
CA ALA A 39 -10.82 0.17 5.35
C ALA A 39 -11.62 1.47 5.16
N ALA A 40 -12.02 2.12 6.23
CA ALA A 40 -12.74 3.40 6.19
C ALA A 40 -11.87 4.51 5.56
N TYR A 41 -10.60 4.60 5.95
CA TYR A 41 -9.65 5.55 5.38
C TYR A 41 -9.50 5.36 3.86
N PHE A 42 -9.30 4.12 3.39
CA PHE A 42 -9.22 3.86 1.95
C PHE A 42 -10.51 4.25 1.21
N GLN A 43 -11.69 3.91 1.74
CA GLN A 43 -12.98 4.28 1.14
C GLN A 43 -13.17 5.80 1.07
N GLN A 44 -12.73 6.54 2.08
CA GLN A 44 -12.73 8.00 2.08
C GLN A 44 -11.86 8.54 0.94
N GLN A 45 -10.61 8.06 0.82
CA GLN A 45 -9.69 8.50 -0.23
C GLN A 45 -10.20 8.15 -1.64
N LEU A 46 -10.79 6.97 -1.80
CA LEU A 46 -11.40 6.56 -3.07
C LEU A 46 -12.60 7.45 -3.45
N SER A 47 -13.43 7.81 -2.46
CA SER A 47 -14.57 8.70 -2.66
C SER A 47 -14.12 10.10 -3.06
N GLU A 48 -13.11 10.64 -2.38
CA GLU A 48 -12.48 11.93 -2.69
C GLU A 48 -11.91 11.95 -4.11
N ALA A 49 -11.14 10.92 -4.48
CA ALA A 49 -10.56 10.79 -5.81
C ALA A 49 -11.64 10.76 -6.90
N LYS A 50 -12.69 9.93 -6.71
CA LYS A 50 -13.81 9.83 -7.67
C LYS A 50 -14.58 11.13 -7.80
N ALA A 51 -14.84 11.85 -6.71
CA ALA A 51 -15.53 13.13 -6.73
C ALA A 51 -14.71 14.19 -7.49
N ALA A 52 -13.40 14.27 -7.21
CA ALA A 52 -12.50 15.19 -7.90
C ALA A 52 -12.41 14.91 -9.41
N ILE A 53 -12.32 13.62 -9.80
CA ILE A 53 -12.32 13.20 -11.20
C ILE A 53 -13.63 13.60 -11.88
N ALA A 54 -14.78 13.29 -11.27
CA ALA A 54 -16.10 13.62 -11.84
C ALA A 54 -16.28 15.12 -12.02
N GLN A 55 -15.83 15.92 -11.05
CA GLN A 55 -15.87 17.37 -11.14
C GLN A 55 -14.99 17.89 -12.28
N ALA A 56 -13.78 17.38 -12.42
CA ALA A 56 -12.86 17.78 -13.48
C ALA A 56 -13.41 17.42 -14.86
N GLN A 57 -13.99 16.22 -15.01
CA GLN A 57 -14.65 15.79 -16.25
C GLN A 57 -15.83 16.69 -16.62
N ALA A 58 -16.64 17.06 -15.65
CA ALA A 58 -17.76 17.98 -15.88
C ALA A 58 -17.31 19.38 -16.28
N THR A 59 -16.15 19.86 -15.76
CA THR A 59 -15.64 21.20 -16.01
C THR A 59 -14.78 21.32 -17.26
N HIS A 60 -13.95 20.30 -17.53
CA HIS A 60 -12.90 20.35 -18.57
C HIS A 60 -13.11 19.34 -19.72
N GLY A 61 -14.16 18.51 -19.65
CA GLY A 61 -14.44 17.51 -20.68
C GLY A 61 -13.28 16.56 -20.89
N GLU A 62 -12.82 16.38 -22.14
CA GLU A 62 -11.72 15.46 -22.50
C GLU A 62 -10.36 15.87 -21.92
N ALA A 63 -10.15 17.16 -21.62
CA ALA A 63 -8.91 17.67 -21.04
C ALA A 63 -8.81 17.49 -19.52
N TRP A 64 -9.77 16.81 -18.88
CA TRP A 64 -9.86 16.69 -17.42
C TRP A 64 -8.58 16.16 -16.77
N GLU A 65 -7.81 15.30 -17.45
CA GLU A 65 -6.59 14.72 -16.92
C GLU A 65 -5.48 15.75 -16.66
N GLU A 66 -5.45 16.84 -17.42
CA GLU A 66 -4.50 17.92 -17.21
C GLU A 66 -4.84 18.74 -15.95
N HIS A 67 -6.13 18.82 -15.62
CA HIS A 67 -6.66 19.64 -14.55
C HIS A 67 -6.96 18.89 -13.23
N CYS A 68 -6.89 17.56 -13.25
CA CYS A 68 -7.12 16.73 -12.07
C CYS A 68 -5.85 15.96 -11.69
N PRO A 69 -5.36 16.06 -10.45
CA PRO A 69 -4.24 15.24 -10.01
C PRO A 69 -4.65 13.82 -9.66
N TRP A 70 -5.94 13.54 -9.43
CA TRP A 70 -6.41 12.23 -9.01
C TRP A 70 -6.57 11.25 -10.16
N ARG A 71 -6.21 9.97 -9.88
CA ARG A 71 -6.48 8.80 -10.72
C ARG A 71 -6.95 7.64 -9.85
N VAL A 72 -7.74 6.76 -10.45
CA VAL A 72 -8.13 5.48 -9.86
C VAL A 72 -7.77 4.40 -10.87
N PHE A 73 -6.84 3.53 -10.53
CA PHE A 73 -6.42 2.44 -11.40
C PHE A 73 -6.88 1.11 -10.83
N ARG A 74 -7.50 0.30 -11.69
CA ARG A 74 -7.84 -1.07 -11.37
C ARG A 74 -6.58 -1.93 -11.40
N ASN A 75 -6.47 -2.87 -10.45
CA ASN A 75 -5.41 -3.85 -10.44
C ASN A 75 -5.44 -4.72 -11.69
N TYR A 76 -4.27 -5.00 -12.26
CA TYR A 76 -4.09 -5.88 -13.40
C TYR A 76 -4.16 -7.37 -13.07
N SER A 77 -4.45 -7.77 -11.82
CA SER A 77 -4.47 -9.17 -11.41
C SER A 77 -5.29 -10.03 -12.38
N PRO A 78 -4.72 -11.10 -12.89
CA PRO A 78 -5.36 -11.89 -13.93
C PRO A 78 -6.59 -12.60 -13.41
N SER A 79 -7.57 -12.66 -14.27
CA SER A 79 -8.86 -13.30 -14.12
C SER A 79 -9.90 -12.46 -13.39
N PRO A 80 -10.51 -11.54 -14.10
CA PRO A 80 -11.87 -11.28 -13.77
C PRO A 80 -12.66 -12.54 -14.17
N ASN A 81 -13.02 -13.38 -13.21
CA ASN A 81 -14.24 -14.14 -13.42
C ASN A 81 -15.32 -13.09 -13.75
N PRO A 82 -15.89 -13.05 -14.98
CA PRO A 82 -16.86 -12.03 -15.36
C PRO A 82 -18.10 -12.03 -14.45
N ASP A 83 -18.31 -13.12 -13.70
CA ASP A 83 -19.42 -13.30 -12.78
C ASP A 83 -19.13 -12.74 -11.37
N VAL A 84 -17.89 -12.28 -11.08
CA VAL A 84 -17.54 -11.68 -9.79
C VAL A 84 -17.63 -10.16 -9.90
N ALA A 85 -18.56 -9.57 -9.16
CA ALA A 85 -18.69 -8.13 -9.06
C ALA A 85 -17.37 -7.49 -8.54
N LEU A 86 -16.94 -6.43 -9.23
CA LEU A 86 -15.76 -5.67 -8.85
C LEU A 86 -15.95 -5.03 -7.49
N LYS A 87 -14.97 -5.21 -6.60
CA LYS A 87 -14.91 -4.54 -5.31
C LYS A 87 -14.17 -3.21 -5.45
N SER A 88 -14.50 -2.25 -4.61
CA SER A 88 -13.77 -0.98 -4.51
C SER A 88 -12.29 -1.20 -4.18
N THR A 89 -11.98 -2.26 -3.43
CA THR A 89 -10.64 -2.68 -3.04
C THR A 89 -9.85 -3.39 -4.15
N ASP A 90 -10.44 -3.58 -5.35
CA ASP A 90 -9.73 -4.04 -6.55
C ASP A 90 -9.00 -2.90 -7.28
N SER A 91 -8.99 -1.71 -6.71
CA SER A 91 -8.38 -0.52 -7.29
C SER A 91 -7.47 0.17 -6.29
N ILE A 92 -6.55 0.98 -6.81
CA ILE A 92 -5.73 1.91 -6.05
C ILE A 92 -6.15 3.35 -6.35
N CYS A 93 -5.90 4.27 -5.40
CA CYS A 93 -6.01 5.70 -5.63
C CYS A 93 -4.61 6.28 -5.82
N VAL A 94 -4.48 7.21 -6.75
CA VAL A 94 -3.24 7.91 -7.02
C VAL A 94 -3.51 9.40 -7.07
N LYS A 95 -2.65 10.17 -6.38
CA LYS A 95 -2.58 11.63 -6.55
C LYS A 95 -1.24 12.00 -7.16
N ILE A 96 -1.27 12.56 -8.35
CA ILE A 96 -0.07 13.02 -9.06
C ILE A 96 0.44 14.26 -8.33
N VAL A 97 1.67 14.20 -7.81
CA VAL A 97 2.33 15.29 -7.09
C VAL A 97 3.13 16.14 -8.06
N GLU A 98 3.89 15.48 -8.94
CA GLU A 98 4.68 16.14 -9.99
C GLU A 98 4.58 15.35 -11.28
N ARG A 99 4.45 16.05 -12.40
CA ARG A 99 4.46 15.48 -13.75
C ARG A 99 5.80 15.78 -14.40
N SER A 100 6.45 14.75 -14.95
CA SER A 100 7.70 14.90 -15.71
C SER A 100 7.48 15.36 -17.15
N GLY A 101 6.27 15.17 -17.68
CA GLY A 101 5.96 15.32 -19.09
C GLY A 101 6.43 14.13 -19.95
N ASN A 102 7.02 13.09 -19.36
CA ASN A 102 7.37 11.86 -20.05
C ASN A 102 6.12 10.98 -20.27
N VAL A 103 6.19 10.10 -21.26
CA VAL A 103 5.10 9.15 -21.58
C VAL A 103 5.52 7.69 -21.39
N GLN A 104 6.82 7.44 -21.13
CA GLN A 104 7.32 6.08 -20.96
C GLN A 104 6.90 5.53 -19.60
N VAL A 105 6.24 4.37 -19.59
CA VAL A 105 5.81 3.64 -18.40
C VAL A 105 6.44 2.25 -18.37
N PRO A 106 6.71 1.67 -17.20
CA PRO A 106 7.20 0.29 -17.09
C PRO A 106 6.13 -0.72 -17.48
N ILE A 107 6.56 -1.88 -17.97
CA ILE A 107 5.70 -3.06 -18.11
C ILE A 107 5.98 -4.06 -16.98
N ALA A 108 5.13 -5.05 -16.83
CA ALA A 108 5.18 -6.03 -15.73
C ALA A 108 6.52 -6.76 -15.59
N THR A 109 7.22 -6.98 -16.71
CA THR A 109 8.50 -7.70 -16.76
C THR A 109 9.72 -6.82 -16.50
N ASP A 110 9.55 -5.51 -16.44
CA ASP A 110 10.65 -4.59 -16.22
C ASP A 110 11.13 -4.58 -14.78
N SER A 111 12.34 -4.08 -14.58
CA SER A 111 12.83 -3.59 -13.30
C SER A 111 12.85 -2.06 -13.30
N VAL A 112 12.65 -1.47 -12.14
CA VAL A 112 12.64 -0.02 -11.98
C VAL A 112 13.56 0.39 -10.83
N ARG A 113 14.04 1.64 -10.87
CA ARG A 113 14.60 2.32 -9.71
C ARG A 113 13.62 3.43 -9.29
N VAL A 114 13.31 3.47 -8.01
CA VAL A 114 12.40 4.47 -7.43
C VAL A 114 12.96 5.05 -6.15
N ASN A 115 12.76 6.34 -5.95
CA ASN A 115 12.77 6.91 -4.61
C ASN A 115 11.36 6.75 -4.03
N PHE A 116 11.25 6.30 -2.78
CA PHE A 116 9.95 6.11 -2.15
C PHE A 116 9.98 6.34 -0.64
N LEU A 117 8.82 6.72 -0.13
CA LEU A 117 8.50 6.84 1.29
C LEU A 117 7.15 6.19 1.55
N GLY A 118 7.13 5.12 2.35
CA GLY A 118 5.92 4.39 2.71
C GLY A 118 5.47 4.74 4.13
N ARG A 119 4.21 5.21 4.26
CA ARG A 119 3.57 5.57 5.53
C ARG A 119 2.32 4.72 5.75
N LEU A 120 1.97 4.53 7.00
CA LEU A 120 0.64 4.07 7.43
C LEU A 120 -0.37 5.21 7.29
N MET A 121 -1.66 4.92 7.49
CA MET A 121 -2.69 5.97 7.56
C MET A 121 -2.36 6.96 8.69
N PRO A 122 -2.87 8.21 8.62
CA PRO A 122 -2.68 9.21 9.67
C PRO A 122 -3.07 8.69 11.04
N LYS A 123 -2.32 9.15 12.05
CA LYS A 123 -2.55 8.80 13.46
C LYS A 123 -3.86 9.38 13.98
N LEU A 124 -4.35 8.85 15.09
CA LEU A 124 -5.52 9.39 15.80
C LEU A 124 -5.30 10.84 16.27
N SER A 125 -4.06 11.24 16.52
CA SER A 125 -3.68 12.62 16.84
C SER A 125 -3.82 13.59 15.67
N GLY A 126 -4.04 13.09 14.44
CA GLY A 126 -4.04 13.89 13.21
C GLY A 126 -2.65 14.10 12.61
N GLU A 127 -1.61 13.56 13.23
CA GLU A 127 -0.26 13.55 12.66
C GLU A 127 -0.14 12.57 11.50
N ASP A 128 0.88 12.75 10.67
CA ASP A 128 1.21 11.81 9.61
C ASP A 128 1.44 10.39 10.16
N GLY A 129 1.05 9.40 9.36
CA GLY A 129 1.21 8.00 9.71
C GLY A 129 2.68 7.61 9.86
N THR A 130 2.94 6.61 10.68
CA THR A 130 4.27 6.06 10.92
C THR A 130 4.93 5.64 9.60
N ILE A 131 6.18 6.04 9.39
CA ILE A 131 7.01 5.57 8.28
C ILE A 131 7.40 4.12 8.54
N PHE A 132 7.01 3.22 7.64
CA PHE A 132 7.35 1.80 7.75
C PHE A 132 8.45 1.36 6.76
N SER A 133 8.64 2.12 5.65
CA SER A 133 9.67 1.80 4.65
C SER A 133 10.05 3.03 3.83
N HIS A 134 11.32 3.15 3.42
CA HIS A 134 11.79 4.23 2.56
C HIS A 134 13.11 3.87 1.86
N SER A 135 13.43 4.58 0.79
CA SER A 135 14.69 4.45 0.03
C SER A 135 15.77 5.45 0.47
N GLY A 136 15.79 5.83 1.75
CA GLY A 136 16.73 6.82 2.29
C GLY A 136 16.30 8.28 2.08
N VAL A 137 15.07 8.52 1.59
CA VAL A 137 14.55 9.88 1.33
C VAL A 137 14.20 10.66 2.61
N SER A 138 14.08 9.97 3.73
CA SER A 138 13.83 10.59 5.04
C SER A 138 14.34 9.71 6.18
N ASN A 139 14.97 10.33 7.15
CA ASN A 139 15.36 9.70 8.41
C ASN A 139 14.62 10.31 9.61
N ARG A 140 13.71 11.26 9.39
CA ARG A 140 13.00 11.97 10.43
C ARG A 140 11.50 11.81 10.26
N PRO A 141 10.73 11.67 11.36
CA PRO A 141 9.27 11.50 11.28
C PRO A 141 8.54 12.66 10.61
N GLU A 142 9.09 13.86 10.74
CA GLU A 142 8.57 15.10 10.15
C GLU A 142 9.04 15.35 8.71
N ASP A 143 9.89 14.47 8.17
CA ASP A 143 10.50 14.73 6.87
C ASP A 143 9.54 14.48 5.73
N ILE A 144 9.48 15.46 4.87
CA ILE A 144 8.87 15.41 3.56
C ILE A 144 9.76 14.55 2.66
N PHE A 145 9.15 13.92 1.66
CA PHE A 145 9.87 13.25 0.59
C PHE A 145 10.96 14.18 0.00
N SER A 146 12.21 13.73 0.01
CA SER A 146 13.34 14.47 -0.55
C SER A 146 14.08 13.61 -1.58
N ASP A 147 14.00 14.00 -2.85
CA ASP A 147 14.71 13.33 -3.93
C ASP A 147 16.25 13.44 -3.79
N ALA A 148 16.73 14.53 -3.23
CA ALA A 148 18.16 14.79 -3.05
C ALA A 148 18.84 13.87 -2.03
N LEU A 149 18.09 13.33 -1.08
CA LEU A 149 18.57 12.42 -0.03
C LEU A 149 18.33 10.95 -0.38
N GLY A 150 17.61 10.66 -1.47
CA GLY A 150 17.21 9.31 -1.84
C GLY A 150 18.34 8.50 -2.45
N ALA A 151 18.44 7.24 -2.03
CA ALA A 151 19.18 6.21 -2.76
C ALA A 151 18.15 5.32 -3.47
N PRO A 152 17.94 5.48 -4.80
CA PRO A 152 16.87 4.80 -5.50
C PRO A 152 16.94 3.29 -5.34
N ALA A 153 15.88 2.72 -4.76
CA ALA A 153 15.75 1.27 -4.58
C ALA A 153 15.35 0.60 -5.90
N LYS A 154 15.90 -0.60 -6.14
CA LYS A 154 15.60 -1.40 -7.31
C LYS A 154 14.51 -2.42 -7.00
N PHE A 155 13.50 -2.49 -7.86
CA PHE A 155 12.44 -3.50 -7.81
C PHE A 155 12.18 -4.10 -9.18
N ALA A 156 11.92 -5.42 -9.24
CA ALA A 156 11.15 -5.98 -10.34
C ALA A 156 9.69 -5.53 -10.16
N VAL A 157 9.02 -5.07 -11.22
CA VAL A 157 7.63 -4.58 -11.12
C VAL A 157 6.73 -5.62 -10.47
N THR A 158 6.77 -6.88 -10.96
CA THR A 158 5.99 -8.00 -10.38
C THR A 158 6.49 -8.50 -9.03
N GLY A 159 7.65 -8.05 -8.57
CA GLY A 159 8.21 -8.38 -7.25
C GLY A 159 7.68 -7.52 -6.11
N THR A 160 6.79 -6.57 -6.39
CA THR A 160 6.17 -5.68 -5.41
C THR A 160 4.74 -6.12 -5.10
N VAL A 161 4.12 -5.53 -4.06
CA VAL A 161 2.70 -5.77 -3.78
C VAL A 161 1.83 -5.34 -4.96
N ALA A 162 0.70 -6.02 -5.16
CA ALA A 162 -0.14 -5.87 -6.35
C ALA A 162 -0.54 -4.41 -6.64
N GLY A 163 -0.86 -3.63 -5.61
CA GLY A 163 -1.21 -2.22 -5.76
C GLY A 163 -0.03 -1.36 -6.21
N PHE A 164 1.18 -1.64 -5.70
CA PHE A 164 2.38 -0.91 -6.10
C PHE A 164 2.78 -1.25 -7.55
N ALA A 165 2.72 -2.53 -7.91
CA ALA A 165 2.94 -2.98 -9.30
C ALA A 165 1.94 -2.34 -10.27
N THR A 166 0.65 -2.19 -9.86
CA THR A 166 -0.36 -1.49 -10.64
C THR A 166 0.03 -0.03 -10.88
N ALA A 167 0.42 0.68 -9.81
CA ALA A 167 0.82 2.07 -9.92
C ALA A 167 2.01 2.25 -10.86
N LEU A 168 3.06 1.43 -10.71
CA LEU A 168 4.26 1.51 -11.55
C LEU A 168 3.95 1.38 -13.03
N GLN A 169 3.04 0.47 -13.42
CA GLN A 169 2.69 0.24 -14.83
C GLN A 169 1.87 1.38 -15.45
N HIS A 170 1.41 2.34 -14.66
CA HIS A 170 0.76 3.57 -15.13
C HIS A 170 1.60 4.82 -14.94
N MET A 171 2.72 4.72 -14.21
CA MET A 171 3.52 5.85 -13.78
C MET A 171 4.57 6.24 -14.83
N PRO A 172 4.48 7.43 -15.42
CA PRO A 172 5.49 7.92 -16.34
C PRO A 172 6.86 8.08 -15.67
N LEU A 173 7.92 7.83 -16.44
CA LEU A 173 9.29 8.03 -16.00
C LEU A 173 9.51 9.48 -15.56
N GLY A 174 10.01 9.68 -14.35
CA GLY A 174 10.28 10.97 -13.73
C GLY A 174 9.13 11.53 -12.91
N ASP A 175 7.91 11.04 -13.07
CA ASP A 175 6.76 11.47 -12.27
C ASP A 175 6.95 11.18 -10.79
N ARG A 176 6.29 11.99 -9.93
CA ARG A 176 6.15 11.76 -8.49
C ARG A 176 4.68 11.66 -8.12
N TRP A 177 4.31 10.55 -7.50
CA TRP A 177 2.94 10.20 -7.16
C TRP A 177 2.79 9.85 -5.68
N LEU A 178 1.65 10.21 -5.11
CA LEU A 178 1.14 9.64 -3.85
C LEU A 178 0.19 8.50 -4.20
N ILE A 179 0.51 7.29 -3.75
CA ILE A 179 -0.21 6.06 -4.09
C ILE A 179 -0.86 5.52 -2.82
N ILE A 180 -2.17 5.30 -2.85
CA ILE A 180 -2.94 4.78 -1.71
C ILE A 180 -3.46 3.41 -2.10
N ILE A 181 -2.97 2.39 -1.39
CA ILE A 181 -3.18 0.97 -1.69
C ILE A 181 -4.00 0.34 -0.58
N PRO A 182 -5.19 -0.22 -0.88
CA PRO A 182 -5.96 -0.96 0.11
C PRO A 182 -5.22 -2.23 0.54
N GLN A 183 -5.50 -2.72 1.72
CA GLN A 183 -4.83 -3.88 2.29
C GLN A 183 -4.92 -5.13 1.39
N GLU A 184 -5.99 -5.28 0.62
CA GLU A 184 -6.20 -6.40 -0.30
C GLU A 184 -5.18 -6.44 -1.45
N LEU A 185 -4.66 -5.29 -1.84
CA LEU A 185 -3.61 -5.12 -2.85
C LEU A 185 -2.23 -4.81 -2.23
N GLY A 186 -2.17 -4.76 -0.90
CA GLY A 186 -0.96 -4.61 -0.09
C GLY A 186 -0.53 -5.93 0.55
N TYR A 187 -0.20 -5.88 1.85
CA TYR A 187 0.28 -7.05 2.62
C TYR A 187 -0.83 -7.93 3.21
N LYS A 188 -2.09 -7.54 3.06
CA LYS A 188 -3.26 -8.30 3.52
C LYS A 188 -3.20 -8.56 5.04
N ALA A 189 -3.43 -9.80 5.45
CA ALA A 189 -3.36 -10.24 6.84
C ALA A 189 -1.92 -10.45 7.37
N GLN A 190 -0.92 -10.06 6.60
CA GLN A 190 0.48 -10.21 7.00
C GLN A 190 1.00 -8.91 7.60
N ALA A 191 1.51 -8.99 8.84
CA ALA A 191 2.31 -7.91 9.42
C ALA A 191 3.76 -8.03 8.93
N ILE A 192 4.40 -6.89 8.63
CA ILE A 192 5.81 -6.81 8.27
C ILE A 192 6.44 -5.64 9.03
N ASP A 193 7.55 -5.89 9.74
CA ASP A 193 8.29 -4.89 10.53
C ASP A 193 7.35 -3.86 11.21
N LYS A 194 7.40 -2.60 10.81
CA LYS A 194 6.59 -1.50 11.36
C LYS A 194 5.20 -1.35 10.71
N CYS A 195 4.79 -2.29 9.89
CA CYS A 195 3.51 -2.25 9.19
C CYS A 195 2.60 -3.37 9.71
N PRO A 196 1.60 -3.06 10.54
CA PRO A 196 0.63 -4.04 11.03
C PRO A 196 -0.15 -4.71 9.89
N ALA A 197 -0.68 -5.90 10.15
CA ALA A 197 -1.61 -6.57 9.24
C ALA A 197 -2.80 -5.66 8.92
N TYR A 198 -3.40 -5.85 7.75
CA TYR A 198 -4.58 -5.10 7.28
C TYR A 198 -4.37 -3.59 7.12
N SER A 199 -3.12 -3.14 6.96
CA SER A 199 -2.80 -1.72 6.74
C SER A 199 -3.11 -1.29 5.31
N THR A 200 -3.74 -0.13 5.17
CA THR A 200 -3.71 0.67 3.95
C THR A 200 -2.32 1.29 3.82
N LEU A 201 -1.69 1.10 2.67
CA LEU A 201 -0.33 1.59 2.44
C LEU A 201 -0.40 2.91 1.68
N ILE A 202 0.35 3.89 2.16
CA ILE A 202 0.47 5.20 1.52
C ILE A 202 1.92 5.38 1.10
N TYR A 203 2.17 5.38 -0.20
CA TYR A 203 3.51 5.56 -0.75
C TYR A 203 3.61 6.86 -1.53
N GLU A 204 4.57 7.69 -1.18
CA GLU A 204 5.06 8.72 -2.08
C GLU A 204 6.22 8.14 -2.88
N VAL A 205 6.14 8.19 -4.22
CA VAL A 205 7.08 7.49 -5.13
C VAL A 205 7.49 8.43 -6.24
N GLN A 206 8.79 8.42 -6.57
CA GLN A 206 9.32 9.01 -7.80
C GLN A 206 10.01 7.93 -8.63
N LEU A 207 9.59 7.77 -9.90
CA LEU A 207 10.16 6.81 -10.82
C LEU A 207 11.44 7.37 -11.47
N LYS A 208 12.59 6.81 -11.11
CA LYS A 208 13.92 7.33 -11.53
C LYS A 208 14.44 6.68 -12.79
N SER A 209 14.19 5.38 -13.00
CA SER A 209 14.61 4.68 -14.23
C SER A 209 13.80 3.42 -14.47
N ILE A 210 13.74 3.01 -15.73
CA ILE A 210 13.09 1.79 -16.22
C ILE A 210 14.15 0.93 -16.89
N HIS A 211 14.19 -0.34 -16.56
CA HIS A 211 15.16 -1.31 -17.09
C HIS A 211 14.40 -2.51 -17.66
N PRO A 212 14.27 -2.61 -18.98
CA PRO A 212 13.69 -3.77 -19.64
C PRO A 212 14.41 -5.08 -19.30
N VAL A 213 13.72 -6.19 -19.38
CA VAL A 213 14.32 -7.54 -19.19
C VAL A 213 15.52 -7.71 -20.10
N GLY A 214 16.63 -8.22 -19.53
CA GLY A 214 17.87 -8.46 -20.27
C GLY A 214 18.81 -7.25 -20.34
N THR A 215 18.44 -6.10 -19.81
CA THR A 215 19.36 -4.97 -19.66
C THR A 215 20.04 -5.01 -18.29
N SER A 216 21.37 -4.77 -18.28
CA SER A 216 22.12 -4.63 -17.02
C SER A 216 21.63 -3.40 -16.27
N VAL A 217 21.29 -3.58 -15.02
CA VAL A 217 20.96 -2.48 -14.10
C VAL A 217 22.25 -2.15 -13.35
N GLU A 218 23.06 -1.26 -13.90
CA GLU A 218 24.23 -0.69 -13.20
C GLU A 218 23.82 0.23 -12.05
#